data_e9d911f2ae64e5048cdda680591c5ec1
#
_entry.id   e9d911f2ae64e5048cdda680591c5ec1
#
_cell.length_a   1.000
_cell.length_b   1.000
_cell.length_c   1.000
_cell.angle_alpha   90.00
_cell.angle_beta   90.00
_cell.angle_gamma   90.00
#
_symmetry.space_group_name_H-M   'P 1'
#
loop_
_entity.id
_entity.type
_entity.pdbx_description
1 polymer ?
#
loop_
_entity_poly.entity_id
_entity_poly.type
_entity_poly.pdbx_seq_one_letter_code
_entity_poly.pdbx_strand_id
1 'polypeptide(L)'
;MKLKKITFVLIVAIFAVSTAFAFQFSPFVEQTFSPTGADSTKSYTIVNDSDESIAIEMSTLIRDQDSKGNELNKSAANYFSIVPSKVIVKPQSTQIIRVQYKGPRTVTSELSFRLRAEQIDYSLGRQEQNQSMFNFLYVYTASVYVAPSKIVESVVVKQVTPGVNEDGEQVLNVTLANTGNVHQILTEAELTLLDNNGNRVILSGDKLPGIDGSNVLARKIITKTIPWPKELPYPETGSASYKAQITYSK
;
A
#
# COMPACT_ATOMS: atom_id res chain seq x y z
N MET A 1 46.89 31.19 3.60
CA MET A 1 47.11 29.74 3.89
C MET A 1 46.06 29.11 4.79
N LYS A 2 45.39 29.83 5.68
CA LYS A 2 44.32 29.29 6.57
C LYS A 2 42.98 28.93 5.84
N LEU A 3 42.60 29.69 4.82
CA LEU A 3 41.33 29.47 4.07
C LEU A 3 41.33 28.16 3.27
N LYS A 4 42.48 27.81 2.65
CA LYS A 4 42.60 26.54 1.88
C LYS A 4 42.51 25.28 2.75
N LYS A 5 42.92 25.34 4.02
CA LYS A 5 42.83 24.23 4.96
C LYS A 5 41.38 24.00 5.44
N ILE A 6 40.60 25.08 5.61
CA ILE A 6 39.18 25.00 6.00
C ILE A 6 38.35 24.41 4.86
N THR A 7 38.61 24.79 3.61
CA THR A 7 37.89 24.24 2.43
C THR A 7 38.20 22.79 2.23
N PHE A 8 39.41 22.31 2.48
CA PHE A 8 39.76 20.90 2.37
C PHE A 8 39.09 20.05 3.46
N VAL A 9 38.99 20.54 4.69
CA VAL A 9 38.28 19.87 5.79
C VAL A 9 36.78 19.78 5.53
N LEU A 10 36.18 20.84 4.94
CA LEU A 10 34.77 20.82 4.57
C LEU A 10 34.44 19.83 3.43
N ILE A 11 35.35 19.70 2.45
CA ILE A 11 35.19 18.73 1.35
C ILE A 11 35.33 17.30 1.87
N VAL A 12 36.24 17.02 2.79
CA VAL A 12 36.38 15.69 3.40
C VAL A 12 35.17 15.33 4.29
N ALA A 13 34.57 16.31 4.97
CA ALA A 13 33.36 16.06 5.77
C ALA A 13 32.11 15.73 4.93
N ILE A 14 32.04 16.21 3.69
CA ILE A 14 30.92 15.90 2.77
C ILE A 14 30.99 14.45 2.24
N PHE A 15 32.16 13.82 2.20
CA PHE A 15 32.30 12.42 1.78
C PHE A 15 32.05 11.38 2.90
N ALA A 16 31.80 11.82 4.12
CA ALA A 16 31.50 10.92 5.25
C ALA A 16 29.99 10.70 5.46
N VAL A 17 29.15 10.87 4.42
CA VAL A 17 27.77 10.41 4.45
C VAL A 17 27.81 8.89 4.32
N SER A 18 27.83 8.20 5.46
CA SER A 18 27.58 6.77 5.50
C SER A 18 26.17 6.55 4.95
N THR A 19 26.09 6.01 3.74
CA THR A 19 24.83 5.53 3.18
C THR A 19 24.34 4.39 4.05
N ALA A 20 23.26 4.61 4.80
CA ALA A 20 22.58 3.52 5.50
C ALA A 20 21.95 2.63 4.41
N PHE A 21 22.56 1.50 4.11
CA PHE A 21 22.07 0.56 3.12
C PHE A 21 20.96 -0.29 3.72
N ALA A 22 19.72 -0.04 3.30
CA ALA A 22 18.68 -1.05 3.36
C ALA A 22 19.00 -2.11 2.28
N PHE A 23 18.65 -3.37 2.54
CA PHE A 23 18.68 -4.37 1.46
C PHE A 23 17.68 -3.99 0.36
N GLN A 24 17.88 -4.49 -0.87
CA GLN A 24 16.92 -4.31 -1.95
C GLN A 24 16.01 -5.54 -2.03
N PHE A 25 14.72 -5.30 -2.29
CA PHE A 25 13.71 -6.33 -2.47
C PHE A 25 12.97 -6.08 -3.79
N SER A 26 13.00 -7.05 -4.72
CA SER A 26 12.36 -6.92 -6.03
C SER A 26 11.71 -8.22 -6.52
N PRO A 27 10.64 -8.13 -7.35
CA PRO A 27 9.95 -6.91 -7.73
C PRO A 27 9.17 -6.32 -6.53
N PHE A 28 9.30 -5.00 -6.32
CA PHE A 28 8.55 -4.29 -5.27
C PHE A 28 7.19 -3.78 -5.77
N VAL A 29 7.01 -3.76 -7.09
CA VAL A 29 5.73 -3.44 -7.72
C VAL A 29 4.71 -4.54 -7.48
N GLU A 30 3.46 -4.20 -7.60
CA GLU A 30 2.33 -5.12 -7.53
C GLU A 30 2.55 -6.39 -8.37
N GLN A 31 2.23 -7.54 -7.80
CA GLN A 31 2.33 -8.83 -8.47
C GLN A 31 1.02 -9.60 -8.41
N THR A 32 0.55 -10.05 -9.58
CA THR A 32 -0.65 -10.87 -9.69
C THR A 32 -0.29 -12.32 -9.97
N PHE A 33 -0.83 -13.22 -9.16
CA PHE A 33 -0.71 -14.66 -9.29
C PHE A 33 -1.96 -15.24 -9.94
N SER A 34 -1.79 -16.33 -10.67
CA SER A 34 -2.90 -17.20 -11.06
C SER A 34 -3.15 -18.25 -9.98
N PRO A 35 -4.41 -18.71 -9.79
CA PRO A 35 -4.70 -19.77 -8.83
C PRO A 35 -3.99 -21.10 -9.14
N THR A 36 -3.65 -21.33 -10.42
CA THR A 36 -3.02 -22.56 -10.90
C THR A 36 -2.08 -22.26 -12.07
N GLY A 37 -1.28 -23.26 -12.47
CA GLY A 37 -0.36 -23.15 -13.61
C GLY A 37 0.96 -22.46 -13.26
N ALA A 38 1.69 -22.05 -14.27
CA ALA A 38 3.04 -21.45 -14.11
C ALA A 38 2.99 -20.16 -13.31
N ASP A 39 1.99 -19.31 -13.56
CA ASP A 39 1.82 -18.02 -12.89
C ASP A 39 1.33 -18.13 -11.43
N SER A 40 1.12 -19.34 -10.91
CA SER A 40 0.91 -19.57 -9.48
C SER A 40 2.20 -19.48 -8.68
N THR A 41 3.34 -19.32 -9.34
CA THR A 41 4.65 -19.20 -8.71
C THR A 41 5.40 -17.99 -9.28
N LYS A 42 5.99 -17.19 -8.38
CA LYS A 42 6.84 -16.06 -8.76
C LYS A 42 8.13 -16.06 -7.96
N SER A 43 9.17 -15.48 -8.54
CA SER A 43 10.47 -15.33 -7.89
C SER A 43 10.65 -13.88 -7.47
N TYR A 44 11.18 -13.71 -6.27
CA TYR A 44 11.60 -12.44 -5.71
C TYR A 44 13.09 -12.48 -5.44
N THR A 45 13.71 -11.33 -5.44
CA THR A 45 15.16 -11.19 -5.24
C THR A 45 15.42 -10.29 -4.06
N ILE A 46 16.30 -10.72 -3.17
CA ILE A 46 16.85 -9.91 -2.09
C ILE A 46 18.32 -9.67 -2.43
N VAL A 47 18.73 -8.40 -2.48
CA VAL A 47 20.12 -7.99 -2.70
C VAL A 47 20.63 -7.33 -1.42
N ASN A 48 21.73 -7.80 -0.91
CA ASN A 48 22.43 -7.22 0.22
C ASN A 48 23.68 -6.48 -0.29
N ASP A 49 23.57 -5.16 -0.40
CA ASP A 49 24.69 -4.29 -0.85
C ASP A 49 25.57 -3.81 0.33
N SER A 50 25.29 -4.28 1.54
CA SER A 50 26.09 -3.92 2.73
C SER A 50 27.31 -4.82 2.90
N ASP A 51 28.21 -4.42 3.78
CA ASP A 51 29.42 -5.17 4.13
C ASP A 51 29.19 -6.22 5.24
N GLU A 52 27.93 -6.33 5.70
CA GLU A 52 27.54 -7.28 6.76
C GLU A 52 26.48 -8.26 6.26
N SER A 53 26.45 -9.46 6.86
CA SER A 53 25.36 -10.40 6.62
C SER A 53 24.07 -9.90 7.26
N ILE A 54 22.96 -10.06 6.55
CA ILE A 54 21.62 -9.76 7.05
C ILE A 54 20.76 -11.02 7.11
N ALA A 55 19.89 -11.11 8.09
CA ALA A 55 18.89 -12.18 8.16
C ALA A 55 17.54 -11.62 7.77
N ILE A 56 16.86 -12.30 6.84
CA ILE A 56 15.55 -11.91 6.32
C ILE A 56 14.55 -13.01 6.62
N GLU A 57 13.40 -12.62 7.16
CA GLU A 57 12.21 -13.46 7.27
C GLU A 57 11.14 -13.01 6.26
N MET A 58 10.65 -13.98 5.49
CA MET A 58 9.58 -13.78 4.51
C MET A 58 8.25 -14.26 5.08
N SER A 59 7.22 -13.44 4.98
CA SER A 59 5.87 -13.80 5.42
C SER A 59 4.81 -13.25 4.48
N THR A 60 3.59 -13.79 4.57
CA THR A 60 2.42 -13.28 3.83
C THR A 60 1.29 -12.96 4.79
N LEU A 61 0.56 -11.88 4.47
CA LEU A 61 -0.63 -11.45 5.20
C LEU A 61 -1.81 -11.39 4.23
N ILE A 62 -2.99 -11.77 4.70
CA ILE A 62 -4.26 -11.42 4.03
C ILE A 62 -4.41 -9.91 4.19
N ARG A 63 -4.66 -9.23 3.08
CA ARG A 63 -4.99 -7.82 3.04
C ARG A 63 -6.49 -7.66 2.96
N ASP A 64 -7.08 -7.01 3.93
CA ASP A 64 -8.49 -6.68 3.99
C ASP A 64 -8.68 -5.19 4.26
N GLN A 65 -9.91 -4.67 4.20
CA GLN A 65 -10.24 -3.28 4.49
C GLN A 65 -11.44 -3.19 5.42
N ASP A 66 -11.38 -2.26 6.36
CA ASP A 66 -12.53 -1.86 7.15
C ASP A 66 -13.47 -0.90 6.38
N SER A 67 -14.55 -0.46 7.02
CA SER A 67 -15.52 0.45 6.43
C SER A 67 -14.97 1.86 6.14
N LYS A 68 -13.85 2.25 6.71
CA LYS A 68 -13.14 3.52 6.43
C LYS A 68 -12.07 3.35 5.34
N GLY A 69 -11.84 2.12 4.87
CA GLY A 69 -10.80 1.77 3.92
C GLY A 69 -9.42 1.62 4.56
N ASN A 70 -9.33 1.51 5.90
CA ASN A 70 -8.07 1.20 6.56
C ASN A 70 -7.73 -0.27 6.33
N GLU A 71 -6.45 -0.53 6.15
CA GLU A 71 -5.96 -1.87 5.89
C GLU A 71 -6.00 -2.72 7.17
N LEU A 72 -6.57 -3.91 7.04
CA LEU A 72 -6.58 -4.96 8.05
C LEU A 72 -5.75 -6.13 7.54
N ASN A 73 -4.82 -6.61 8.38
CA ASN A 73 -3.89 -7.66 8.00
C ASN A 73 -3.99 -8.84 8.99
N LYS A 74 -4.04 -10.06 8.42
CA LYS A 74 -4.00 -11.32 9.16
C LYS A 74 -3.01 -12.26 8.50
N SER A 75 -2.44 -13.20 9.26
CA SER A 75 -1.52 -14.19 8.69
C SER A 75 -2.14 -14.96 7.53
N ALA A 76 -1.39 -15.12 6.45
CA ALA A 76 -1.76 -15.86 5.24
C ALA A 76 -0.86 -17.08 5.00
N ALA A 77 -0.23 -17.61 6.04
CA ALA A 77 0.74 -18.70 5.93
C ALA A 77 0.20 -19.94 5.17
N ASN A 78 -1.10 -20.20 5.24
CA ASN A 78 -1.74 -21.33 4.54
C ASN A 78 -2.00 -21.08 3.04
N TYR A 79 -1.84 -19.83 2.58
CA TYR A 79 -2.11 -19.47 1.18
C TYR A 79 -0.85 -19.50 0.29
N PHE A 80 0.32 -19.49 0.88
CA PHE A 80 1.58 -19.45 0.13
C PHE A 80 2.62 -20.39 0.72
N SER A 81 3.43 -20.96 -0.20
CA SER A 81 4.69 -21.60 0.13
C SER A 81 5.82 -20.66 -0.27
N ILE A 82 6.69 -20.32 0.67
CA ILE A 82 7.83 -19.42 0.46
C ILE A 82 9.11 -20.21 0.71
N VAL A 83 10.01 -20.23 -0.25
CA VAL A 83 11.26 -21.01 -0.17
C VAL A 83 12.44 -20.17 -0.66
N PRO A 84 13.43 -19.94 0.19
CA PRO A 84 13.41 -20.10 1.66
C PRO A 84 12.53 -19.03 2.33
N SER A 85 11.89 -19.36 3.47
CA SER A 85 11.11 -18.39 4.26
C SER A 85 11.98 -17.61 5.24
N LYS A 86 13.16 -18.14 5.60
CA LYS A 86 14.20 -17.45 6.38
C LYS A 86 15.54 -17.68 5.71
N VAL A 87 16.34 -16.64 5.60
CA VAL A 87 17.63 -16.72 4.92
C VAL A 87 18.62 -15.69 5.49
N ILE A 88 19.89 -16.09 5.53
CA ILE A 88 21.00 -15.19 5.76
C ILE A 88 21.58 -14.83 4.40
N VAL A 89 21.55 -13.55 4.06
CA VAL A 89 22.13 -13.03 2.83
C VAL A 89 23.49 -12.44 3.17
N LYS A 90 24.54 -13.02 2.60
CA LYS A 90 25.93 -12.59 2.82
C LYS A 90 26.15 -11.16 2.29
N PRO A 91 27.22 -10.47 2.72
CA PRO A 91 27.64 -9.21 2.14
C PRO A 91 27.75 -9.30 0.62
N GLN A 92 27.37 -8.23 -0.07
CA GLN A 92 27.51 -8.07 -1.52
C GLN A 92 26.95 -9.28 -2.32
N SER A 93 25.84 -9.85 -1.83
CA SER A 93 25.27 -11.05 -2.45
C SER A 93 23.76 -10.95 -2.66
N THR A 94 23.25 -11.86 -3.49
CA THR A 94 21.85 -11.92 -3.91
C THR A 94 21.25 -13.26 -3.52
N GLN A 95 20.01 -13.23 -3.05
CA GLN A 95 19.21 -14.40 -2.74
C GLN A 95 17.89 -14.38 -3.51
N ILE A 96 17.57 -15.49 -4.17
CA ILE A 96 16.26 -15.69 -4.83
C ILE A 96 15.31 -16.37 -3.84
N ILE A 97 14.11 -15.82 -3.74
CA ILE A 97 13.00 -16.34 -2.93
C ILE A 97 11.89 -16.79 -3.88
N ARG A 98 11.49 -18.03 -3.80
CA ARG A 98 10.36 -18.57 -4.57
C ARG A 98 9.08 -18.51 -3.76
N VAL A 99 8.07 -17.85 -4.28
CA VAL A 99 6.75 -17.71 -3.66
C VAL A 99 5.72 -18.42 -4.53
N GLN A 100 5.03 -19.40 -3.97
CA GLN A 100 4.01 -20.19 -4.68
C GLN A 100 2.68 -20.08 -3.96
N TYR A 101 1.63 -19.72 -4.70
CA TYR A 101 0.25 -19.76 -4.20
C TYR A 101 -0.22 -21.20 -4.00
N LYS A 102 -0.85 -21.46 -2.85
CA LYS A 102 -1.35 -22.77 -2.40
C LYS A 102 -2.82 -22.75 -1.99
N GLY A 103 -3.48 -21.61 -2.11
CA GLY A 103 -4.89 -21.46 -1.74
C GLY A 103 -5.86 -22.13 -2.72
N PRO A 104 -7.14 -21.74 -2.71
CA PRO A 104 -8.17 -22.31 -3.58
C PRO A 104 -7.79 -22.24 -5.06
N ARG A 105 -8.00 -23.34 -5.77
CA ARG A 105 -7.70 -23.45 -7.21
C ARG A 105 -8.68 -22.68 -8.10
N THR A 106 -9.87 -22.37 -7.56
CA THR A 106 -10.89 -21.55 -8.23
C THR A 106 -11.13 -20.29 -7.41
N VAL A 107 -10.94 -19.14 -8.04
CA VAL A 107 -11.11 -17.82 -7.45
C VAL A 107 -12.11 -17.05 -8.31
N THR A 108 -13.23 -16.65 -7.73
CA THR A 108 -14.30 -15.88 -8.40
C THR A 108 -14.18 -14.39 -8.17
N SER A 109 -13.50 -14.01 -7.10
CA SER A 109 -13.13 -12.63 -6.77
C SER A 109 -11.67 -12.64 -6.35
N GLU A 110 -10.95 -11.59 -6.69
CA GLU A 110 -9.55 -11.42 -6.33
C GLU A 110 -9.33 -11.56 -4.83
N LEU A 111 -8.27 -12.28 -4.48
CA LEU A 111 -7.77 -12.38 -3.12
C LEU A 111 -6.56 -11.45 -3.00
N SER A 112 -6.58 -10.60 -1.98
CA SER A 112 -5.57 -9.57 -1.77
C SER A 112 -4.66 -9.94 -0.60
N PHE A 113 -3.35 -9.77 -0.80
CA PHE A 113 -2.33 -10.14 0.18
C PHE A 113 -1.21 -9.09 0.24
N ARG A 114 -0.41 -9.18 1.29
CA ARG A 114 0.89 -8.53 1.43
C ARG A 114 1.97 -9.58 1.53
N LEU A 115 3.04 -9.41 0.77
CA LEU A 115 4.28 -10.16 0.94
C LEU A 115 5.27 -9.26 1.69
N ARG A 116 5.76 -9.72 2.83
CA ARG A 116 6.71 -9.00 3.67
C ARG A 116 8.08 -9.65 3.60
N ALA A 117 9.10 -8.83 3.41
CA ALA A 117 10.50 -9.18 3.61
C ALA A 117 10.99 -8.35 4.80
N GLU A 118 11.18 -8.99 5.93
CA GLU A 118 11.52 -8.36 7.21
C GLU A 118 12.95 -8.72 7.62
N GLN A 119 13.77 -7.69 7.79
CA GLN A 119 15.08 -7.89 8.39
C GLN A 119 14.89 -8.20 9.87
N ILE A 120 15.46 -9.32 10.30
CA ILE A 120 15.45 -9.74 11.70
C ILE A 120 16.82 -9.57 12.30
N ASP A 121 16.89 -9.39 13.62
CA ASP A 121 18.16 -9.28 14.30
C ASP A 121 18.97 -10.57 14.13
N TYR A 122 20.22 -10.42 13.69
CA TYR A 122 21.14 -11.51 13.42
C TYR A 122 22.44 -11.29 14.20
N SER A 123 22.41 -11.66 15.47
CA SER A 123 23.56 -11.59 16.37
C SER A 123 24.21 -12.96 16.52
N LEU A 124 24.94 -13.45 15.51
CA LEU A 124 25.85 -14.56 15.72
C LEU A 124 27.13 -14.06 16.43
N GLY A 125 27.16 -14.19 17.74
CA GLY A 125 28.40 -14.11 18.51
C GLY A 125 29.03 -12.73 18.67
N ARG A 126 28.28 -11.65 18.43
CA ARG A 126 28.74 -10.30 18.81
C ARG A 126 28.69 -10.19 20.33
N GLN A 127 29.85 -10.05 20.95
CA GLN A 127 29.92 -9.55 22.32
C GLN A 127 29.36 -8.13 22.31
N GLU A 128 28.40 -7.86 23.19
CA GLU A 128 27.89 -6.51 23.45
C GLU A 128 29.08 -5.60 23.81
N GLN A 129 29.62 -4.91 22.84
CA GLN A 129 30.42 -3.72 23.13
C GLN A 129 29.44 -2.63 23.50
N ASN A 130 29.57 -2.11 24.72
CA ASN A 130 28.81 -1.03 25.34
C ASN A 130 28.83 0.28 24.51
N GLN A 131 28.17 0.29 23.36
CA GLN A 131 27.85 1.49 22.60
C GLN A 131 26.37 1.43 22.28
N SER A 132 25.64 2.49 22.65
CA SER A 132 24.25 2.69 22.24
C SER A 132 24.20 2.82 20.71
N MET A 133 24.09 1.68 20.02
CA MET A 133 23.88 1.66 18.58
C MET A 133 22.37 1.51 18.32
N PHE A 134 21.82 2.47 17.60
CA PHE A 134 20.47 2.33 17.04
C PHE A 134 20.55 1.31 15.92
N ASN A 135 19.85 0.19 16.07
CA ASN A 135 19.73 -0.83 15.03
C ASN A 135 18.47 -0.56 14.23
N PHE A 136 18.62 -0.17 12.96
CA PHE A 136 17.48 0.02 12.05
C PHE A 136 17.21 -1.31 11.35
N LEU A 137 16.02 -1.88 11.57
CA LEU A 137 15.54 -3.05 10.86
C LEU A 137 14.55 -2.62 9.79
N TYR A 138 14.77 -3.08 8.57
CA TYR A 138 13.97 -2.71 7.42
C TYR A 138 12.89 -3.75 7.13
N VAL A 139 11.70 -3.27 6.74
CA VAL A 139 10.59 -4.13 6.34
C VAL A 139 10.06 -3.63 4.99
N TYR A 140 10.14 -4.46 3.98
CA TYR A 140 9.46 -4.24 2.70
C TYR A 140 8.13 -4.98 2.69
N THR A 141 7.08 -4.31 2.19
CA THR A 141 5.73 -4.87 2.10
C THR A 141 5.19 -4.64 0.70
N ALA A 142 5.21 -5.67 -0.12
CA ALA A 142 4.70 -5.63 -1.50
C ALA A 142 3.23 -6.05 -1.58
N SER A 143 2.49 -5.48 -2.53
CA SER A 143 1.13 -5.91 -2.86
C SER A 143 1.16 -7.18 -3.70
N VAL A 144 0.35 -8.16 -3.32
CA VAL A 144 0.20 -9.43 -4.03
C VAL A 144 -1.27 -9.76 -4.17
N TYR A 145 -1.67 -10.14 -5.36
CA TYR A 145 -3.05 -10.48 -5.66
C TYR A 145 -3.13 -11.85 -6.32
N VAL A 146 -4.26 -12.53 -6.13
CA VAL A 146 -4.60 -13.76 -6.86
C VAL A 146 -5.87 -13.48 -7.65
N ALA A 147 -5.74 -13.35 -8.97
CA ALA A 147 -6.81 -12.88 -9.83
C ALA A 147 -7.76 -14.02 -10.26
N PRO A 148 -9.06 -13.73 -10.42
CA PRO A 148 -10.00 -14.62 -11.09
C PRO A 148 -9.72 -14.66 -12.59
N SER A 149 -10.17 -15.72 -13.27
CA SER A 149 -10.01 -15.87 -14.73
C SER A 149 -10.84 -14.85 -15.53
N LYS A 150 -11.97 -14.41 -14.99
CA LYS A 150 -12.83 -13.38 -15.58
C LYS A 150 -12.79 -12.13 -14.73
N ILE A 151 -12.27 -11.05 -15.28
CA ILE A 151 -12.12 -9.76 -14.60
C ILE A 151 -13.34 -8.87 -14.87
N VAL A 152 -13.87 -8.27 -13.82
CA VAL A 152 -14.91 -7.24 -13.85
C VAL A 152 -14.45 -6.09 -12.95
N GLU A 153 -14.21 -4.94 -13.55
CA GLU A 153 -13.75 -3.72 -12.89
C GLU A 153 -14.93 -2.76 -12.72
N SER A 154 -15.23 -2.37 -11.49
CA SER A 154 -16.32 -1.41 -11.23
C SER A 154 -16.26 -0.88 -9.81
N VAL A 155 -16.00 0.42 -9.66
CA VAL A 155 -16.25 1.16 -8.42
C VAL A 155 -17.29 2.21 -8.68
N VAL A 156 -18.30 2.27 -7.82
CA VAL A 156 -19.41 3.21 -7.90
C VAL A 156 -19.59 3.97 -6.59
N VAL A 157 -20.17 5.16 -6.67
CA VAL A 157 -20.65 5.85 -5.47
C VAL A 157 -21.96 5.21 -5.07
N LYS A 158 -21.98 4.58 -3.91
CA LYS A 158 -23.19 3.98 -3.33
C LYS A 158 -24.08 5.03 -2.68
N GLN A 159 -23.45 6.00 -1.99
CA GLN A 159 -24.15 7.03 -1.23
C GLN A 159 -23.21 8.21 -0.97
N VAL A 160 -23.78 9.40 -0.87
CA VAL A 160 -23.13 10.57 -0.30
C VAL A 160 -24.06 11.17 0.76
N THR A 161 -23.49 11.58 1.89
CA THR A 161 -24.25 12.17 3.00
C THR A 161 -23.49 13.34 3.61
N PRO A 162 -24.18 14.45 3.94
CA PRO A 162 -23.60 15.51 4.76
C PRO A 162 -23.26 14.99 6.15
N GLY A 163 -22.29 15.62 6.76
CA GLY A 163 -21.87 15.30 8.14
C GLY A 163 -21.09 16.45 8.76
N VAL A 164 -20.75 16.28 10.02
CA VAL A 164 -19.87 17.20 10.76
C VAL A 164 -18.77 16.35 11.38
N ASN A 165 -17.51 16.76 11.25
CA ASN A 165 -16.37 16.07 11.83
C ASN A 165 -16.22 16.39 13.35
N GLU A 166 -15.23 15.84 14.01
CA GLU A 166 -14.96 16.03 15.44
C GLU A 166 -14.60 17.49 15.77
N ASP A 167 -14.11 18.26 14.81
CA ASP A 167 -13.74 19.68 14.94
C ASP A 167 -14.94 20.62 14.68
N GLY A 168 -16.14 20.08 14.37
CA GLY A 168 -17.34 20.85 14.06
C GLY A 168 -17.41 21.37 12.63
N GLU A 169 -16.52 20.92 11.72
CA GLU A 169 -16.50 21.33 10.33
C GLU A 169 -17.46 20.49 9.50
N GLN A 170 -18.09 21.16 8.52
CA GLN A 170 -18.99 20.52 7.56
C GLN A 170 -18.22 19.62 6.60
N VAL A 171 -18.66 18.38 6.45
CA VAL A 171 -18.01 17.36 5.63
C VAL A 171 -19.02 16.62 4.76
N LEU A 172 -18.51 16.00 3.70
CA LEU A 172 -19.24 15.07 2.83
C LEU A 172 -18.69 13.66 3.05
N ASN A 173 -19.54 12.74 3.48
CA ASN A 173 -19.21 11.33 3.55
C ASN A 173 -19.55 10.66 2.21
N VAL A 174 -18.55 10.11 1.54
CA VAL A 174 -18.66 9.45 0.24
C VAL A 174 -18.47 7.94 0.45
N THR A 175 -19.53 7.18 0.27
CA THR A 175 -19.49 5.72 0.33
C THR A 175 -19.27 5.15 -1.07
N LEU A 176 -18.12 4.51 -1.25
CA LEU A 176 -17.70 3.86 -2.48
C LEU A 176 -17.92 2.35 -2.35
N ALA A 177 -18.41 1.72 -3.41
CA ALA A 177 -18.57 0.28 -3.49
C ALA A 177 -17.82 -0.27 -4.71
N ASN A 178 -16.87 -1.16 -4.48
CA ASN A 178 -16.31 -1.97 -5.55
C ASN A 178 -17.28 -3.12 -5.85
N THR A 179 -18.06 -2.97 -6.91
CA THR A 179 -19.03 -3.97 -7.40
C THR A 179 -18.37 -4.95 -8.37
N GLY A 180 -17.14 -4.68 -8.78
CA GLY A 180 -16.29 -5.56 -9.55
C GLY A 180 -15.71 -6.71 -8.72
N ASN A 181 -14.87 -7.52 -9.32
CA ASN A 181 -14.24 -8.68 -8.67
C ASN A 181 -12.69 -8.58 -8.60
N VAL A 182 -12.13 -7.43 -8.92
CA VAL A 182 -10.73 -7.08 -8.72
C VAL A 182 -10.64 -5.72 -8.03
N HIS A 183 -9.53 -5.46 -7.35
CA HIS A 183 -9.28 -4.16 -6.74
C HIS A 183 -9.20 -3.06 -7.80
N GLN A 184 -9.45 -1.82 -7.39
CA GLN A 184 -9.30 -0.64 -8.25
C GLN A 184 -8.56 0.46 -7.49
N ILE A 185 -7.53 1.02 -8.10
CA ILE A 185 -6.87 2.22 -7.62
C ILE A 185 -7.54 3.41 -8.32
N LEU A 186 -8.10 4.32 -7.54
CA LEU A 186 -8.84 5.46 -8.06
C LEU A 186 -7.90 6.60 -8.44
N THR A 187 -7.11 6.40 -9.50
CA THR A 187 -6.15 7.41 -9.98
C THR A 187 -6.87 8.49 -10.77
N GLU A 188 -6.48 9.75 -10.59
CA GLU A 188 -7.11 10.90 -11.25
C GLU A 188 -8.64 10.89 -11.08
N ALA A 189 -9.09 10.62 -9.86
CA ALA A 189 -10.51 10.49 -9.55
C ALA A 189 -11.24 11.81 -9.71
N GLU A 190 -12.42 11.73 -10.34
CA GLU A 190 -13.39 12.83 -10.40
C GLU A 190 -14.72 12.41 -9.80
N LEU A 191 -15.19 13.13 -8.79
CA LEU A 191 -16.51 12.96 -8.18
C LEU A 191 -17.47 14.04 -8.71
N THR A 192 -18.44 13.63 -9.48
CA THR A 192 -19.56 14.50 -9.90
C THR A 192 -20.70 14.39 -8.91
N LEU A 193 -21.13 15.52 -8.37
CA LEU A 193 -22.30 15.67 -7.52
C LEU A 193 -23.38 16.44 -8.25
N LEU A 194 -24.63 15.99 -8.14
CA LEU A 194 -25.81 16.65 -8.70
C LEU A 194 -26.86 16.77 -7.59
N ASP A 195 -27.25 17.99 -7.27
CA ASP A 195 -28.34 18.25 -6.33
C ASP A 195 -29.74 18.10 -6.97
N ASN A 196 -30.78 18.21 -6.15
CA ASN A 196 -32.17 18.12 -6.63
C ASN A 196 -32.60 19.31 -7.51
N ASN A 197 -31.86 20.42 -7.50
CA ASN A 197 -32.10 21.62 -8.30
C ASN A 197 -31.38 21.59 -9.66
N GLY A 198 -30.59 20.54 -9.90
CA GLY A 198 -29.81 20.40 -11.13
C GLY A 198 -28.42 21.06 -11.06
N ASN A 199 -28.01 21.60 -9.91
CA ASN A 199 -26.64 22.13 -9.74
C ASN A 199 -25.65 20.99 -9.79
N ARG A 200 -24.63 21.14 -10.63
CA ARG A 200 -23.58 20.16 -10.82
C ARG A 200 -22.25 20.68 -10.28
N VAL A 201 -21.60 19.89 -9.44
CA VAL A 201 -20.25 20.17 -8.94
C VAL A 201 -19.36 18.99 -9.27
N ILE A 202 -18.15 19.29 -9.74
CA ILE A 202 -17.10 18.28 -10.02
C ILE A 202 -15.95 18.55 -9.06
N LEU A 203 -15.57 17.52 -8.31
CA LEU A 203 -14.44 17.53 -7.40
C LEU A 203 -13.34 16.61 -7.94
N SER A 204 -12.09 17.05 -7.88
CA SER A 204 -10.91 16.27 -8.31
C SER A 204 -9.65 16.70 -7.54
N GLY A 205 -8.61 15.90 -7.58
CA GLY A 205 -7.32 16.19 -6.98
C GLY A 205 -7.42 16.52 -5.49
N ASP A 206 -6.89 17.67 -5.08
CA ASP A 206 -6.86 18.12 -3.68
C ASP A 206 -8.24 18.27 -3.01
N LYS A 207 -9.33 18.31 -3.81
CA LYS A 207 -10.69 18.32 -3.29
C LYS A 207 -11.21 16.92 -2.92
N LEU A 208 -10.48 15.86 -3.24
CA LEU A 208 -10.81 14.47 -2.95
C LEU A 208 -9.76 13.77 -2.03
N PRO A 209 -9.43 14.38 -0.87
CA PRO A 209 -8.44 13.78 0.02
C PRO A 209 -8.86 12.37 0.45
N GLY A 210 -7.95 11.40 0.31
CA GLY A 210 -8.19 10.00 0.68
C GLY A 210 -9.14 9.23 -0.25
N ILE A 211 -9.64 9.84 -1.33
CA ILE A 211 -10.38 9.18 -2.42
C ILE A 211 -9.45 9.01 -3.60
N ASP A 212 -8.90 10.12 -4.13
CA ASP A 212 -7.91 10.04 -5.21
C ASP A 212 -6.68 9.25 -4.75
N GLY A 213 -6.22 8.32 -5.59
CA GLY A 213 -5.14 7.38 -5.29
C GLY A 213 -5.51 6.24 -4.32
N SER A 214 -6.74 6.20 -3.79
CA SER A 214 -7.14 5.12 -2.88
C SER A 214 -7.35 3.80 -3.62
N ASN A 215 -6.93 2.70 -2.98
CA ASN A 215 -7.18 1.35 -3.47
C ASN A 215 -8.45 0.80 -2.81
N VAL A 216 -9.47 0.47 -3.61
CA VAL A 216 -10.70 -0.18 -3.14
C VAL A 216 -10.64 -1.65 -3.50
N LEU A 217 -10.44 -2.53 -2.52
CA LEU A 217 -10.31 -3.96 -2.74
C LEU A 217 -11.59 -4.56 -3.32
N ALA A 218 -11.45 -5.71 -3.98
CA ALA A 218 -12.57 -6.41 -4.61
C ALA A 218 -13.74 -6.62 -3.64
N ARG A 219 -14.94 -6.29 -4.05
CA ARG A 219 -16.19 -6.45 -3.27
C ARG A 219 -16.26 -5.64 -1.98
N LYS A 220 -15.35 -4.68 -1.75
CA LYS A 220 -15.37 -3.84 -0.54
C LYS A 220 -16.24 -2.60 -0.71
N ILE A 221 -16.78 -2.16 0.42
CA ILE A 221 -17.49 -0.91 0.58
C ILE A 221 -16.73 -0.10 1.60
N ILE A 222 -16.31 1.10 1.22
CA ILE A 222 -15.57 2.02 2.09
C ILE A 222 -16.24 3.38 2.09
N THR A 223 -16.15 4.09 3.20
CA THR A 223 -16.63 5.48 3.32
C THR A 223 -15.43 6.38 3.58
N LYS A 224 -15.30 7.40 2.76
CA LYS A 224 -14.30 8.46 2.90
C LYS A 224 -14.98 9.76 3.23
N THR A 225 -14.36 10.54 4.09
CA THR A 225 -14.86 11.86 4.51
C THR A 225 -13.97 12.91 3.87
N ILE A 226 -14.59 13.85 3.15
CA ILE A 226 -13.92 14.99 2.51
C ILE A 226 -14.53 16.30 3.01
N PRO A 227 -13.82 17.44 2.93
CA PRO A 227 -14.41 18.75 3.23
C PRO A 227 -15.66 18.98 2.41
N TRP A 228 -16.64 19.69 3.00
CA TRP A 228 -17.85 20.06 2.26
C TRP A 228 -17.51 20.98 1.09
N PRO A 229 -18.02 20.68 -0.12
CA PRO A 229 -17.78 21.54 -1.29
C PRO A 229 -18.42 22.92 -1.10
N LYS A 230 -17.62 23.98 -1.21
CA LYS A 230 -18.11 25.37 -1.04
C LYS A 230 -19.14 25.78 -2.09
N GLU A 231 -19.15 25.11 -3.21
CA GLU A 231 -20.04 25.33 -4.35
C GLU A 231 -21.46 24.80 -4.09
N LEU A 232 -21.66 23.97 -3.05
CA LEU A 232 -22.95 23.41 -2.67
C LEU A 232 -23.43 24.03 -1.35
N PRO A 233 -24.69 24.47 -1.26
CA PRO A 233 -25.26 24.88 0.01
C PRO A 233 -25.28 23.67 0.98
N TYR A 234 -24.87 23.89 2.22
CA TYR A 234 -24.99 22.83 3.24
C TYR A 234 -26.47 22.69 3.61
N PRO A 235 -27.04 21.48 3.64
CA PRO A 235 -28.45 21.29 3.95
C PRO A 235 -28.74 21.59 5.41
N GLU A 236 -29.71 22.44 5.69
CA GLU A 236 -30.11 22.81 7.06
C GLU A 236 -30.77 21.66 7.82
N THR A 237 -31.33 20.67 7.12
CA THR A 237 -31.89 19.45 7.68
C THR A 237 -31.33 18.25 6.90
N GLY A 238 -30.74 17.30 7.58
CA GLY A 238 -29.91 16.18 7.08
C GLY A 238 -30.46 15.27 5.98
N SER A 239 -31.37 15.74 5.12
CA SER A 239 -32.04 15.00 4.08
C SER A 239 -31.77 15.49 2.65
N ALA A 240 -30.62 16.17 2.42
CA ALA A 240 -30.25 16.45 1.04
C ALA A 240 -29.85 15.16 0.32
N SER A 241 -30.57 14.86 -0.76
CA SER A 241 -30.27 13.75 -1.65
C SER A 241 -29.41 14.27 -2.80
N TYR A 242 -28.20 13.76 -2.94
CA TYR A 242 -27.32 14.02 -4.06
C TYR A 242 -27.21 12.77 -4.91
N LYS A 243 -27.33 12.91 -6.23
CA LYS A 243 -26.82 11.89 -7.15
C LYS A 243 -25.32 12.09 -7.29
N ALA A 244 -24.57 11.01 -7.18
CA ALA A 244 -23.12 11.08 -7.25
C ALA A 244 -22.59 10.00 -8.19
N GLN A 245 -21.57 10.36 -8.95
CA GLN A 245 -20.85 9.46 -9.85
C GLN A 245 -19.35 9.69 -9.69
N ILE A 246 -18.56 8.61 -9.70
CA ILE A 246 -17.12 8.67 -9.73
C ILE A 246 -16.59 8.14 -11.06
N THR A 247 -15.61 8.83 -11.62
CA THR A 247 -14.78 8.37 -12.74
C THR A 247 -13.33 8.40 -12.30
N TYR A 248 -12.50 7.52 -12.86
CA TYR A 248 -11.08 7.42 -12.52
C TYR A 248 -10.31 6.79 -13.68
N SER A 249 -9.02 7.10 -13.79
CA SER A 249 -8.08 6.44 -14.71
C SER A 249 -7.69 5.06 -14.20
N LYS A 250 -7.37 4.17 -15.15
CA LYS A 250 -6.94 2.78 -14.90
C LYS A 250 -5.43 2.65 -15.00
#